data_570598bed68c5938f73c2b0ac5a15340
#
_entry.id   570598bed68c5938f73c2b0ac5a15340
#
_cell.length_a   1.000
_cell.length_b   1.000
_cell.length_c   1.000
_cell.angle_alpha   90.00
_cell.angle_beta   90.00
_cell.angle_gamma   90.00
#
_symmetry.space_group_name_H-M   'P 1'
#
loop_
_entity.id
_entity.type
_entity.pdbx_description
1 polymer ?
#
loop_
_entity_poly.entity_id
_entity_poly.type
_entity_poly.pdbx_seq_one_letter_code
_entity_poly.pdbx_strand_id
1 'polypeptide(L)'
;MSSGRRAAIAVAGALVVAGAFWLWPLVNGPASRGGVQATLAVREALGSGDLAGFARAMAPRPFAFPDDHGPHPEFRTEWWYYTGNLETSAGRHVGFQLTFFRTALAPPEPGASLQRTSAWAASQLYLAHFALTDTAGRRFHAASRLSREALGLAGARARPFRVWLEDWSAESLAPGGLPVRLRAAEGEVAIDLVLGSDKPVVLQGDRGLSRKGPEPGNASYYYSLTRMPARGTVRVGAESLAVSGLAWMDREWSTSALGRDLAGWDWLALQLDDGRDLMVYQLRRRDGAADRHSAGALVASDGTTRALAAEDVTLEALDHWTSPRSRIRYPSRWRLTIPGAELRLEITPRLADQELIVGMRYWEGAVRVQGSAGGRPASGRGYVELVGYGE
;
A
#
# COMPACT_ATOMS: atom_id res chain seq x y z
N MET A 1 20.02 51.21 -35.20
CA MET A 1 20.42 49.94 -34.57
C MET A 1 19.24 49.33 -33.79
N SER A 2 18.22 48.78 -34.42
CA SER A 2 17.09 48.15 -33.67
C SER A 2 16.28 47.08 -34.39
N SER A 3 16.51 46.81 -35.69
CA SER A 3 15.71 45.81 -36.42
C SER A 3 16.26 44.37 -36.33
N GLY A 4 17.58 44.18 -36.20
CA GLY A 4 18.20 42.84 -36.16
C GLY A 4 17.99 42.05 -34.85
N ARG A 5 17.84 42.74 -33.70
CA ARG A 5 17.63 42.08 -32.41
C ARG A 5 16.18 41.53 -32.20
N ARG A 6 15.20 42.19 -32.83
CA ARG A 6 13.79 41.70 -32.73
C ARG A 6 13.54 40.47 -33.60
N ALA A 7 14.20 40.34 -34.74
CA ALA A 7 14.09 39.15 -35.60
C ALA A 7 14.76 37.94 -34.95
N ALA A 8 15.88 38.07 -34.26
CA ALA A 8 16.59 36.98 -33.58
C ALA A 8 15.78 36.42 -32.39
N ILE A 9 15.06 37.26 -31.64
CA ILE A 9 14.22 36.83 -30.51
C ILE A 9 12.96 36.13 -31.02
N ALA A 10 12.36 36.55 -32.14
CA ALA A 10 11.21 35.91 -32.74
C ALA A 10 11.55 34.51 -33.31
N VAL A 11 12.73 34.31 -33.90
CA VAL A 11 13.19 33.03 -34.44
C VAL A 11 13.55 32.06 -33.30
N ALA A 12 14.15 32.52 -32.21
CA ALA A 12 14.44 31.69 -31.03
C ALA A 12 13.15 31.25 -30.32
N GLY A 13 12.14 32.13 -30.21
CA GLY A 13 10.82 31.78 -29.65
C GLY A 13 10.09 30.76 -30.49
N ALA A 14 10.12 30.85 -31.81
CA ALA A 14 9.49 29.90 -32.71
C ALA A 14 10.14 28.52 -32.69
N LEU A 15 11.46 28.44 -32.51
CA LEU A 15 12.20 27.15 -32.41
C LEU A 15 11.90 26.45 -31.07
N VAL A 16 11.71 27.17 -29.96
CA VAL A 16 11.33 26.58 -28.66
C VAL A 16 9.89 26.07 -28.69
N VAL A 17 8.96 26.79 -29.33
CA VAL A 17 7.58 26.34 -29.48
C VAL A 17 7.47 25.16 -30.45
N ALA A 18 8.23 25.17 -31.55
CA ALA A 18 8.28 24.05 -32.49
C ALA A 18 8.91 22.80 -31.84
N GLY A 19 9.97 22.96 -31.03
CA GLY A 19 10.57 21.86 -30.25
C GLY A 19 9.61 21.27 -29.24
N ALA A 20 8.81 22.08 -28.55
CA ALA A 20 7.79 21.61 -27.62
C ALA A 20 6.65 20.85 -28.34
N PHE A 21 6.27 21.27 -29.54
CA PHE A 21 5.26 20.56 -30.36
C PHE A 21 5.77 19.21 -30.90
N TRP A 22 7.08 19.12 -31.20
CA TRP A 22 7.68 17.86 -31.65
C TRP A 22 7.92 16.85 -30.53
N LEU A 23 8.12 17.33 -29.31
CA LEU A 23 8.28 16.46 -28.13
C LEU A 23 6.94 16.07 -27.48
N TRP A 24 5.85 16.79 -27.77
CA TRP A 24 4.52 16.50 -27.24
C TRP A 24 4.01 15.07 -27.52
N PRO A 25 4.18 14.49 -28.72
CA PRO A 25 3.81 13.08 -29.00
C PRO A 25 4.72 12.08 -28.27
N LEU A 26 5.95 12.44 -27.92
CA LEU A 26 6.88 11.58 -27.17
C LEU A 26 6.51 11.49 -25.69
N VAL A 27 5.82 12.53 -25.16
CA VAL A 27 5.42 12.60 -23.75
C VAL A 27 3.95 12.21 -23.56
N ASN A 28 3.08 12.49 -24.55
CA ASN A 28 1.62 12.29 -24.45
C ASN A 28 1.02 11.46 -25.61
N GLY A 29 1.83 10.76 -26.41
CA GLY A 29 1.34 9.85 -27.43
C GLY A 29 0.56 8.68 -26.82
N PRO A 30 -0.49 8.13 -27.51
CA PRO A 30 -1.15 6.93 -27.04
C PRO A 30 -0.10 5.84 -26.85
N ALA A 31 -0.11 5.18 -25.69
CA ALA A 31 0.86 4.14 -25.33
C ALA A 31 0.99 3.13 -26.48
N SER A 32 2.12 3.16 -27.18
CA SER A 32 2.41 2.23 -28.26
C SER A 32 2.46 0.83 -27.66
N ARG A 33 1.69 -0.09 -28.22
CA ARG A 33 1.75 -1.52 -27.93
C ARG A 33 3.17 -2.00 -28.24
N GLY A 34 4.04 -2.09 -27.24
CA GLY A 34 5.43 -2.54 -27.39
C GLY A 34 6.48 -1.71 -26.65
N GLY A 35 6.11 -0.69 -25.86
CA GLY A 35 7.03 0.05 -25.00
C GLY A 35 7.57 -0.83 -23.89
N VAL A 36 8.89 -0.81 -23.65
CA VAL A 36 9.52 -1.36 -22.45
C VAL A 36 8.91 -0.60 -21.26
N GLN A 37 8.01 -1.25 -20.52
CA GLN A 37 7.56 -0.73 -19.23
C GLN A 37 8.74 -0.90 -18.27
N ALA A 38 9.41 0.20 -17.95
CA ALA A 38 10.38 0.22 -16.87
C ALA A 38 9.61 0.01 -15.55
N THR A 39 9.57 -1.22 -15.06
CA THR A 39 9.10 -1.53 -13.71
C THR A 39 10.24 -1.19 -12.75
N LEU A 40 10.04 -0.18 -11.91
CA LEU A 40 10.93 0.04 -10.77
C LEU A 40 10.77 -1.15 -9.82
N ALA A 41 11.87 -1.74 -9.39
CA ALA A 41 11.84 -2.66 -8.27
C ALA A 41 11.30 -1.92 -7.04
N VAL A 42 10.38 -2.53 -6.29
CA VAL A 42 9.81 -1.94 -5.06
C VAL A 42 10.93 -1.51 -4.11
N ARG A 43 12.03 -2.25 -4.08
CA ARG A 43 13.23 -1.97 -3.33
C ARG A 43 13.90 -0.65 -3.73
N GLU A 44 13.96 -0.32 -5.02
CA GLU A 44 14.53 0.94 -5.52
C GLU A 44 13.59 2.11 -5.22
N ALA A 45 12.28 1.91 -5.33
CA ALA A 45 11.30 2.92 -4.99
C ALA A 45 11.31 3.29 -3.50
N LEU A 46 11.55 2.32 -2.62
CA LEU A 46 11.54 2.50 -1.16
C LEU A 46 12.94 2.79 -0.57
N GLY A 47 14.05 2.52 -1.28
CA GLY A 47 15.38 2.46 -0.67
C GLY A 47 16.51 3.19 -1.34
N SER A 48 16.34 3.79 -2.53
CA SER A 48 17.44 4.46 -3.22
C SER A 48 17.61 5.92 -2.79
N GLY A 49 18.84 6.31 -2.43
CA GLY A 49 19.26 7.69 -2.20
C GLY A 49 19.88 7.94 -0.83
N ASP A 50 20.36 9.16 -0.62
CA ASP A 50 20.93 9.61 0.65
C ASP A 50 19.85 9.66 1.74
N LEU A 51 20.11 9.02 2.87
CA LEU A 51 19.25 8.96 4.05
C LEU A 51 19.67 9.96 5.14
N ALA A 52 20.74 10.71 4.91
CA ALA A 52 21.22 11.71 5.87
C ALA A 52 20.17 12.81 6.08
N GLY A 53 20.02 13.24 7.32
CA GLY A 53 19.08 14.32 7.70
C GLY A 53 17.63 13.86 7.91
N PHE A 54 17.26 12.64 7.55
CA PHE A 54 15.93 12.08 7.88
C PHE A 54 15.91 11.46 9.27
N ALA A 55 14.77 11.57 9.94
CA ALA A 55 14.52 10.86 11.20
C ALA A 55 14.50 9.33 10.96
N ARG A 56 14.87 8.58 12.00
CA ARG A 56 14.86 7.10 11.98
C ARG A 56 14.07 6.55 13.16
N ALA A 57 13.40 5.45 12.96
CA ALA A 57 12.68 4.75 14.01
C ALA A 57 13.69 3.96 14.89
N MET A 58 14.16 4.60 15.98
CA MET A 58 15.23 4.07 16.83
C MET A 58 14.71 3.36 18.07
N ALA A 59 13.58 3.81 18.64
CA ALA A 59 13.00 3.31 19.87
C ALA A 59 11.47 3.42 19.82
N PRO A 60 10.74 2.64 20.61
CA PRO A 60 9.30 2.84 20.78
C PRO A 60 8.99 4.28 21.23
N ARG A 61 7.88 4.83 20.75
CA ARG A 61 7.36 6.14 21.13
C ARG A 61 5.86 6.07 21.43
N PRO A 62 5.30 7.03 22.16
CA PRO A 62 3.86 7.19 22.22
C PRO A 62 3.26 7.51 20.85
N PHE A 63 2.10 6.95 20.55
CA PHE A 63 1.28 7.33 19.39
C PHE A 63 0.18 8.28 19.86
N ALA A 64 -0.08 9.31 19.07
CA ALA A 64 -1.10 10.32 19.35
C ALA A 64 -2.12 10.38 18.21
N PHE A 65 -3.35 9.95 18.48
CA PHE A 65 -4.42 10.00 17.48
C PHE A 65 -5.32 11.22 17.70
N PRO A 66 -5.76 11.90 16.63
CA PRO A 66 -5.65 11.53 15.22
C PRO A 66 -4.35 11.95 14.51
N ASP A 67 -3.38 12.56 15.18
CA ASP A 67 -2.20 13.13 14.53
C ASP A 67 -1.38 12.08 13.76
N ASP A 68 -1.16 10.90 14.34
CA ASP A 68 -0.42 9.81 13.70
C ASP A 68 -1.18 9.13 12.55
N HIS A 69 -2.44 9.52 12.27
CA HIS A 69 -3.06 9.20 10.99
C HIS A 69 -2.50 10.06 9.85
N GLY A 70 -1.98 11.23 10.16
CA GLY A 70 -1.43 12.20 9.23
C GLY A 70 -0.01 11.89 8.74
N PRO A 71 0.62 12.82 8.01
CA PRO A 71 1.96 12.67 7.48
C PRO A 71 3.04 12.89 8.54
N HIS A 72 4.17 12.20 8.36
CA HIS A 72 5.41 12.32 9.15
C HIS A 72 6.55 12.78 8.24
N PRO A 73 6.60 14.08 7.89
CA PRO A 73 7.51 14.60 6.85
C PRO A 73 9.00 14.46 7.20
N GLU A 74 9.33 14.27 8.47
CA GLU A 74 10.69 14.01 8.95
C GLU A 74 11.22 12.63 8.55
N PHE A 75 10.33 11.68 8.20
CA PHE A 75 10.70 10.38 7.65
C PHE A 75 10.68 10.39 6.14
N ARG A 76 11.55 9.58 5.53
CA ARG A 76 11.69 9.54 4.08
C ARG A 76 10.48 8.95 3.38
N THR A 77 9.94 7.83 3.89
CA THR A 77 8.85 7.08 3.25
C THR A 77 7.75 6.79 4.24
N GLU A 78 6.53 6.80 3.75
CA GLU A 78 5.37 6.36 4.51
C GLU A 78 4.26 5.93 3.57
N TRP A 79 3.33 5.10 4.10
CA TRP A 79 2.16 4.67 3.35
C TRP A 79 0.92 4.56 4.21
N TRP A 80 -0.22 4.74 3.55
CA TRP A 80 -1.57 4.50 4.00
C TRP A 80 -2.12 3.40 3.12
N TYR A 81 -2.24 2.19 3.64
CA TYR A 81 -2.61 1.00 2.92
C TYR A 81 -3.97 0.52 3.39
N TYR A 82 -4.93 0.40 2.49
CA TYR A 82 -6.27 -0.08 2.76
C TYR A 82 -6.57 -1.26 1.86
N THR A 83 -7.08 -2.35 2.45
CA THR A 83 -7.58 -3.51 1.72
C THR A 83 -8.90 -3.98 2.31
N GLY A 84 -9.66 -4.76 1.55
CA GLY A 84 -10.90 -5.31 2.08
C GLY A 84 -11.57 -6.32 1.19
N ASN A 85 -12.49 -7.05 1.82
CA ASN A 85 -13.38 -8.00 1.19
C ASN A 85 -14.83 -7.55 1.41
N LEU A 86 -15.52 -7.29 0.33
CA LEU A 86 -16.87 -6.74 0.29
C LEU A 86 -17.81 -7.70 -0.41
N GLU A 87 -19.08 -7.66 -0.06
CA GLU A 87 -20.12 -8.46 -0.68
C GLU A 87 -21.38 -7.62 -0.91
N THR A 88 -22.09 -7.90 -2.00
CA THR A 88 -23.45 -7.41 -2.19
C THR A 88 -24.44 -8.25 -1.38
N SER A 89 -25.67 -7.77 -1.22
CA SER A 89 -26.76 -8.55 -0.60
C SER A 89 -27.06 -9.88 -1.33
N ALA A 90 -26.69 -9.99 -2.61
CA ALA A 90 -26.81 -11.20 -3.42
C ALA A 90 -25.58 -12.12 -3.29
N GLY A 91 -24.60 -11.81 -2.44
CA GLY A 91 -23.41 -12.63 -2.22
C GLY A 91 -22.31 -12.47 -3.29
N ARG A 92 -22.39 -11.46 -4.19
CA ARG A 92 -21.29 -11.16 -5.12
C ARG A 92 -20.14 -10.55 -4.34
N HIS A 93 -18.99 -11.22 -4.36
CA HIS A 93 -17.78 -10.79 -3.67
C HIS A 93 -16.94 -9.87 -4.53
N VAL A 94 -16.38 -8.82 -3.89
CA VAL A 94 -15.42 -7.89 -4.46
C VAL A 94 -14.29 -7.66 -3.46
N GLY A 95 -13.03 -7.84 -3.89
CA GLY A 95 -11.84 -7.41 -3.14
C GLY A 95 -11.39 -6.03 -3.60
N PHE A 96 -10.81 -5.23 -2.71
CA PHE A 96 -10.20 -3.95 -3.09
C PHE A 96 -8.89 -3.71 -2.34
N GLN A 97 -8.01 -2.93 -2.97
CA GLN A 97 -6.81 -2.34 -2.39
C GLN A 97 -6.75 -0.88 -2.83
N LEU A 98 -6.44 0.02 -1.90
CA LEU A 98 -6.11 1.42 -2.15
C LEU A 98 -4.96 1.82 -1.25
N THR A 99 -3.81 2.13 -1.86
CA THR A 99 -2.60 2.52 -1.13
C THR A 99 -2.11 3.86 -1.60
N PHE A 100 -1.74 4.72 -0.66
CA PHE A 100 -1.01 5.95 -0.93
C PHE A 100 0.39 5.81 -0.33
N PHE A 101 1.40 6.10 -1.13
CA PHE A 101 2.80 6.17 -0.72
C PHE A 101 3.25 7.62 -0.79
N ARG A 102 4.01 8.07 0.20
CA ARG A 102 4.74 9.34 0.16
C ARG A 102 6.25 9.06 0.26
N THR A 103 7.00 9.71 -0.58
CA THR A 103 8.46 9.73 -0.52
C THR A 103 8.94 11.18 -0.45
N ALA A 104 9.68 11.53 0.61
CA ALA A 104 10.35 12.80 0.70
C ALA A 104 11.61 12.79 -0.19
N LEU A 105 11.78 13.84 -1.01
CA LEU A 105 12.91 14.00 -1.93
C LEU A 105 14.15 14.57 -1.23
N ALA A 106 13.93 15.31 -0.15
CA ALA A 106 14.95 15.85 0.73
C ALA A 106 14.44 15.88 2.18
N PRO A 107 15.32 15.79 3.17
CA PRO A 107 14.93 15.97 4.57
C PRO A 107 14.38 17.39 4.79
N PRO A 108 13.47 17.56 5.77
CA PRO A 108 12.92 18.88 6.09
C PRO A 108 14.04 19.79 6.61
N GLU A 109 14.19 20.99 6.04
CA GLU A 109 15.15 21.97 6.54
C GLU A 109 14.64 22.57 7.88
N PRO A 110 15.46 22.60 8.93
CA PRO A 110 15.11 23.25 10.17
C PRO A 110 14.84 24.76 9.92
N GLY A 111 13.62 25.20 10.24
CA GLY A 111 13.23 26.62 10.12
C GLY A 111 12.89 27.10 8.71
N ALA A 112 12.87 26.22 7.71
CA ALA A 112 12.36 26.58 6.40
C ALA A 112 10.86 26.93 6.54
N SER A 113 10.55 28.21 6.41
CA SER A 113 9.17 28.62 6.19
C SER A 113 8.69 27.98 4.89
N LEU A 114 7.42 27.61 4.82
CA LEU A 114 6.75 27.04 3.64
C LEU A 114 6.71 27.99 2.42
N GLN A 115 7.56 29.05 2.39
CA GLN A 115 7.69 29.93 1.24
C GLN A 115 8.49 29.22 0.15
N ARG A 116 7.76 28.44 -0.63
CA ARG A 116 8.28 27.83 -1.86
C ARG A 116 8.64 28.94 -2.85
N THR A 117 9.86 28.92 -3.36
CA THR A 117 10.32 29.84 -4.41
C THR A 117 9.59 29.64 -5.75
N SER A 118 8.86 28.56 -5.90
CA SER A 118 8.03 28.23 -7.06
C SER A 118 6.85 27.38 -6.66
N ALA A 119 5.68 27.60 -7.24
CA ALA A 119 4.49 26.76 -7.10
C ALA A 119 4.70 25.31 -7.60
N TRP A 120 5.73 25.08 -8.39
CA TRP A 120 6.13 23.77 -8.92
C TRP A 120 7.22 23.08 -8.07
N ALA A 121 7.84 23.78 -7.14
CA ALA A 121 8.82 23.18 -6.24
C ALA A 121 8.09 22.22 -5.28
N ALA A 122 8.45 20.95 -5.31
CA ALA A 122 7.88 19.91 -4.47
C ALA A 122 8.99 19.20 -3.72
N SER A 123 8.83 19.04 -2.42
CA SER A 123 9.71 18.24 -1.56
C SER A 123 9.19 16.80 -1.36
N GLN A 124 7.98 16.53 -1.82
CA GLN A 124 7.29 15.26 -1.64
C GLN A 124 6.79 14.71 -2.97
N LEU A 125 6.91 13.40 -3.12
CA LEU A 125 6.35 12.63 -4.22
C LEU A 125 5.29 11.68 -3.65
N TYR A 126 4.15 11.63 -4.29
CA TYR A 126 3.05 10.71 -3.95
C TYR A 126 2.83 9.74 -5.08
N LEU A 127 2.74 8.46 -4.74
CA LEU A 127 2.31 7.37 -5.60
C LEU A 127 1.06 6.76 -4.98
N ALA A 128 0.08 6.39 -5.80
CA ALA A 128 -1.07 5.64 -5.31
C ALA A 128 -1.35 4.44 -6.22
N HIS A 129 -1.74 3.34 -5.59
CA HIS A 129 -2.21 2.13 -6.27
C HIS A 129 -3.67 1.89 -5.90
N PHE A 130 -4.46 1.54 -6.90
CA PHE A 130 -5.83 1.11 -6.73
C PHE A 130 -6.03 -0.21 -7.46
N ALA A 131 -6.54 -1.22 -6.75
CA ALA A 131 -6.89 -2.49 -7.36
C ALA A 131 -8.28 -2.96 -6.93
N LEU A 132 -8.95 -3.66 -7.83
CA LEU A 132 -10.26 -4.25 -7.62
C LEU A 132 -10.29 -5.68 -8.15
N THR A 133 -10.69 -6.62 -7.29
CA THR A 133 -10.90 -8.03 -7.63
C THR A 133 -12.39 -8.29 -7.79
N ASP A 134 -12.89 -8.35 -9.02
CA ASP A 134 -14.25 -8.83 -9.30
C ASP A 134 -14.24 -10.35 -9.42
N THR A 135 -14.59 -11.01 -8.33
CA THR A 135 -14.55 -12.49 -8.28
C THR A 135 -15.58 -13.11 -9.22
N ALA A 136 -16.77 -12.53 -9.35
CA ALA A 136 -17.83 -13.05 -10.21
C ALA A 136 -17.47 -12.87 -11.71
N GLY A 137 -16.94 -11.72 -12.08
CA GLY A 137 -16.46 -11.44 -13.44
C GLY A 137 -15.10 -12.08 -13.74
N ARG A 138 -14.43 -12.69 -12.76
CA ARG A 138 -13.07 -13.26 -12.85
C ARG A 138 -12.06 -12.25 -13.41
N ARG A 139 -12.16 -10.99 -12.98
CA ARG A 139 -11.32 -9.88 -13.44
C ARG A 139 -10.59 -9.24 -12.27
N PHE A 140 -9.35 -8.90 -12.53
CA PHE A 140 -8.52 -8.07 -11.66
C PHE A 140 -8.20 -6.77 -12.39
N HIS A 141 -8.53 -5.66 -11.78
CA HIS A 141 -8.26 -4.32 -12.27
C HIS A 141 -7.21 -3.68 -11.38
N ALA A 142 -6.18 -3.06 -11.97
CA ALA A 142 -5.16 -2.35 -11.23
C ALA A 142 -4.76 -1.08 -11.99
N ALA A 143 -4.54 -0.01 -11.23
CA ALA A 143 -4.10 1.27 -11.74
C ALA A 143 -3.14 1.94 -10.75
N SER A 144 -2.31 2.86 -11.26
CA SER A 144 -1.43 3.69 -10.44
C SER A 144 -1.47 5.13 -10.89
N ARG A 145 -1.23 6.03 -9.95
CA ARG A 145 -1.03 7.46 -10.18
C ARG A 145 0.21 7.94 -9.47
N LEU A 146 0.91 8.88 -10.07
CA LEU A 146 2.12 9.49 -9.53
C LEU A 146 2.00 11.01 -9.67
N SER A 147 2.20 11.74 -8.59
CA SER A 147 2.22 13.20 -8.62
C SER A 147 3.15 13.78 -7.56
N ARG A 148 3.57 15.01 -7.79
CA ARG A 148 4.27 15.82 -6.79
C ARG A 148 3.26 16.53 -5.90
N GLU A 149 3.68 16.85 -4.67
CA GLU A 149 2.97 17.78 -3.80
C GLU A 149 3.04 19.22 -4.37
N ALA A 150 2.41 19.46 -5.50
CA ALA A 150 2.36 20.76 -6.15
C ALA A 150 0.92 21.05 -6.59
N LEU A 151 0.52 22.33 -6.58
CA LEU A 151 -0.80 22.79 -7.03
C LEU A 151 -2.00 22.07 -6.39
N GLY A 152 -1.80 21.42 -5.23
CA GLY A 152 -2.85 20.65 -4.55
C GLY A 152 -3.19 19.31 -5.21
N LEU A 153 -2.40 18.84 -6.19
CA LEU A 153 -2.63 17.56 -6.90
C LEU A 153 -2.46 16.36 -5.98
N ALA A 154 -1.53 16.43 -5.03
CA ALA A 154 -1.33 15.37 -4.05
C ALA A 154 -0.95 15.97 -2.70
N GLY A 155 -1.18 15.22 -1.63
CA GLY A 155 -0.79 15.65 -0.30
C GLY A 155 -1.35 14.76 0.80
N ALA A 156 -0.96 15.09 2.04
CA ALA A 156 -1.52 14.51 3.25
C ALA A 156 -1.60 15.55 4.36
N ARG A 157 -2.56 15.40 5.27
CA ARG A 157 -2.74 16.24 6.46
C ARG A 157 -3.37 15.42 7.59
N ALA A 158 -3.09 15.81 8.83
CA ALA A 158 -3.60 15.13 10.03
C ALA A 158 -4.98 15.62 10.46
N ARG A 159 -5.27 16.93 10.34
CA ARG A 159 -6.49 17.54 10.89
C ARG A 159 -7.20 18.46 9.89
N PRO A 160 -8.40 18.12 9.43
CA PRO A 160 -8.95 16.77 9.44
C PRO A 160 -8.05 15.82 8.63
N PHE A 161 -7.97 14.55 9.03
CA PHE A 161 -7.14 13.59 8.30
C PHE A 161 -7.56 13.50 6.84
N ARG A 162 -6.61 13.58 5.95
CA ARG A 162 -6.77 13.32 4.53
C ARG A 162 -5.43 13.00 3.89
N VAL A 163 -5.41 11.98 3.04
CA VAL A 163 -4.37 11.74 2.03
C VAL A 163 -5.05 11.67 0.67
N TRP A 164 -4.43 12.27 -0.35
CA TRP A 164 -5.03 12.31 -1.69
C TRP A 164 -3.97 12.35 -2.78
N LEU A 165 -4.36 11.87 -3.93
CA LEU A 165 -3.66 12.04 -5.19
C LEU A 165 -4.71 12.24 -6.28
N GLU A 166 -4.81 13.47 -6.77
CA GLU A 166 -5.88 13.95 -7.66
C GLU A 166 -7.26 13.74 -7.02
N ASP A 167 -8.14 12.94 -7.64
CA ASP A 167 -9.47 12.60 -7.11
C ASP A 167 -9.52 11.31 -6.27
N TRP A 168 -8.40 10.57 -6.16
CA TRP A 168 -8.30 9.47 -5.21
C TRP A 168 -8.01 9.99 -3.81
N SER A 169 -8.72 9.49 -2.82
CA SER A 169 -8.53 9.97 -1.43
C SER A 169 -8.93 8.96 -0.37
N ALA A 170 -8.29 9.10 0.79
CA ALA A 170 -8.79 8.62 2.07
C ALA A 170 -8.93 9.83 3.00
N GLU A 171 -10.15 10.10 3.48
CA GLU A 171 -10.43 11.29 4.28
C GLU A 171 -11.34 10.98 5.47
N SER A 172 -11.00 11.55 6.61
CA SER A 172 -11.82 11.45 7.82
C SER A 172 -13.13 12.21 7.67
N LEU A 173 -14.22 11.59 8.12
CA LEU A 173 -15.55 12.21 8.20
C LEU A 173 -15.84 12.84 9.56
N ALA A 174 -14.92 12.69 10.54
CA ALA A 174 -15.06 13.26 11.88
C ALA A 174 -13.70 13.68 12.44
N PRO A 175 -13.65 14.62 13.43
CA PRO A 175 -12.40 15.15 13.98
C PRO A 175 -11.47 14.10 14.60
N GLY A 176 -12.00 12.96 15.07
CA GLY A 176 -11.24 11.86 15.67
C GLY A 176 -10.48 10.96 14.69
N GLY A 177 -10.51 11.26 13.40
CA GLY A 177 -9.81 10.45 12.37
C GLY A 177 -10.70 9.37 11.74
N LEU A 178 -11.73 8.89 12.42
CA LEU A 178 -12.68 7.88 11.97
C LEU A 178 -14.12 8.38 12.10
N PRO A 179 -15.07 7.89 11.25
CA PRO A 179 -14.83 6.97 10.13
C PRO A 179 -14.07 7.63 8.96
N VAL A 180 -13.44 6.81 8.12
CA VAL A 180 -12.71 7.25 6.92
C VAL A 180 -13.52 6.94 5.67
N ARG A 181 -13.60 7.88 4.73
CA ARG A 181 -14.15 7.67 3.40
C ARG A 181 -13.02 7.43 2.40
N LEU A 182 -13.09 6.33 1.66
CA LEU A 182 -12.20 6.01 0.56
C LEU A 182 -12.88 6.30 -0.77
N ARG A 183 -12.17 6.98 -1.67
CA ARG A 183 -12.60 7.20 -3.06
C ARG A 183 -11.46 6.93 -4.02
N ALA A 184 -11.73 6.10 -5.01
CA ALA A 184 -10.85 5.91 -6.16
C ALA A 184 -11.68 5.52 -7.38
N ALA A 185 -11.30 6.02 -8.55
CA ALA A 185 -11.94 5.68 -9.81
C ALA A 185 -10.90 5.62 -10.93
N GLU A 186 -10.95 4.57 -11.73
CA GLU A 186 -10.11 4.42 -12.90
C GLU A 186 -10.83 3.58 -13.96
N GLY A 187 -10.98 4.13 -15.17
CA GLY A 187 -11.68 3.45 -16.27
C GLY A 187 -13.09 2.97 -15.87
N GLU A 188 -13.28 1.66 -15.93
CA GLU A 188 -14.58 1.03 -15.65
C GLU A 188 -14.80 0.74 -14.14
N VAL A 189 -13.82 0.93 -13.26
CA VAL A 189 -13.95 0.57 -11.84
C VAL A 189 -13.88 1.79 -10.94
N ALA A 190 -14.64 1.76 -9.86
CA ALA A 190 -14.56 2.79 -8.81
C ALA A 190 -15.02 2.23 -7.46
N ILE A 191 -14.53 2.86 -6.41
CA ILE A 191 -15.01 2.67 -5.03
C ILE A 191 -15.40 4.01 -4.41
N ASP A 192 -16.44 4.01 -3.60
CA ASP A 192 -16.81 5.05 -2.65
C ASP A 192 -17.30 4.36 -1.38
N LEU A 193 -16.41 4.23 -0.41
CA LEU A 193 -16.60 3.41 0.78
C LEU A 193 -16.42 4.24 2.04
N VAL A 194 -17.20 3.95 3.06
CA VAL A 194 -17.03 4.46 4.42
C VAL A 194 -16.61 3.32 5.33
N LEU A 195 -15.48 3.50 6.01
CA LEU A 195 -14.85 2.54 6.90
C LEU A 195 -14.88 3.04 8.34
N GLY A 196 -15.49 2.25 9.26
CA GLY A 196 -15.41 2.45 10.70
C GLY A 196 -14.20 1.72 11.31
N SER A 197 -14.22 1.53 12.64
CA SER A 197 -13.32 0.60 13.33
C SER A 197 -14.07 -0.03 14.49
N ASP A 198 -14.03 -1.37 14.58
CA ASP A 198 -14.66 -2.14 15.66
C ASP A 198 -13.66 -2.53 16.75
N LYS A 199 -12.37 -2.30 16.50
CA LYS A 199 -11.29 -2.64 17.43
C LYS A 199 -10.37 -1.45 17.69
N PRO A 200 -9.64 -1.45 18.82
CA PRO A 200 -8.57 -0.49 19.07
C PRO A 200 -7.49 -0.54 18.01
N VAL A 201 -6.70 0.52 17.92
CA VAL A 201 -5.45 0.53 17.14
C VAL A 201 -4.51 -0.55 17.65
N VAL A 202 -3.95 -1.34 16.73
CA VAL A 202 -2.96 -2.38 17.01
C VAL A 202 -1.58 -1.85 16.66
N LEU A 203 -0.73 -1.65 17.68
CA LEU A 203 0.66 -1.24 17.49
C LEU A 203 1.50 -2.48 17.15
N GLN A 204 2.11 -2.49 15.97
CA GLN A 204 2.90 -3.62 15.47
C GLN A 204 4.32 -3.63 16.07
N GLY A 205 4.89 -4.82 16.28
CA GLY A 205 6.21 -4.97 16.88
C GLY A 205 6.28 -4.57 18.35
N ASP A 206 7.37 -3.92 18.76
CA ASP A 206 7.50 -3.42 20.14
C ASP A 206 6.81 -2.05 20.27
N ARG A 207 5.55 -2.05 20.71
CA ARG A 207 4.75 -0.83 20.91
C ARG A 207 4.76 0.11 19.70
N GLY A 208 4.65 -0.46 18.50
CA GLY A 208 4.64 0.27 17.26
C GLY A 208 6.03 0.40 16.58
N LEU A 209 7.11 -0.04 17.20
CA LEU A 209 8.42 -0.13 16.55
C LEU A 209 8.59 -1.52 15.90
N SER A 210 8.45 -1.57 14.59
CA SER A 210 8.60 -2.79 13.79
C SER A 210 10.00 -2.87 13.20
N ARG A 211 10.84 -3.73 13.75
CA ARG A 211 12.22 -3.94 13.28
C ARG A 211 12.22 -4.75 11.98
N LYS A 212 13.02 -4.32 11.00
CA LYS A 212 13.16 -4.98 9.69
C LYS A 212 14.58 -5.56 9.47
N GLY A 213 15.49 -5.35 10.41
CA GLY A 213 16.87 -5.82 10.34
C GLY A 213 17.68 -5.52 11.60
N PRO A 214 18.96 -5.96 11.63
CA PRO A 214 19.81 -5.86 12.81
C PRO A 214 20.30 -4.43 13.09
N GLU A 215 20.40 -3.58 12.06
CA GLU A 215 20.98 -2.25 12.17
C GLU A 215 20.08 -1.29 12.96
N PRO A 216 20.63 -0.45 13.85
CA PRO A 216 19.86 0.58 14.54
C PRO A 216 19.12 1.48 13.53
N GLY A 217 17.81 1.67 13.76
CA GLY A 217 16.96 2.46 12.85
C GLY A 217 16.58 1.73 11.55
N ASN A 218 16.95 0.46 11.36
CA ASN A 218 16.35 -0.40 10.34
C ASN A 218 15.01 -0.94 10.88
N ALA A 219 14.07 -0.02 11.00
CA ALA A 219 12.75 -0.22 11.57
C ALA A 219 11.78 0.82 11.02
N SER A 220 10.52 0.59 11.24
CA SER A 220 9.42 1.52 10.97
C SER A 220 8.60 1.75 12.22
N TYR A 221 7.85 2.86 12.26
CA TYR A 221 6.68 2.98 13.11
C TYR A 221 5.48 2.44 12.35
N TYR A 222 4.75 1.52 12.96
CA TYR A 222 3.74 0.74 12.29
C TYR A 222 2.55 0.44 13.20
N TYR A 223 1.34 0.77 12.74
CA TYR A 223 0.11 0.34 13.38
C TYR A 223 -0.93 -0.09 12.36
N SER A 224 -1.91 -0.85 12.85
CA SER A 224 -3.02 -1.38 12.05
C SER A 224 -4.38 -1.06 12.67
N LEU A 225 -5.39 -0.87 11.81
CA LEU A 225 -6.80 -1.00 12.14
C LEU A 225 -7.28 -2.30 11.50
N THR A 226 -7.39 -3.36 12.31
CA THR A 226 -7.45 -4.73 11.83
C THR A 226 -8.86 -5.17 11.41
N ARG A 227 -9.90 -4.48 11.90
CA ARG A 227 -11.30 -4.84 11.63
C ARG A 227 -12.12 -3.58 11.43
N MET A 228 -12.25 -3.19 10.19
CA MET A 228 -12.96 -1.97 9.78
C MET A 228 -14.24 -2.36 9.04
N PRO A 229 -15.43 -2.25 9.66
CA PRO A 229 -16.67 -2.36 8.92
C PRO A 229 -16.70 -1.37 7.79
N ALA A 230 -16.94 -1.87 6.58
CA ALA A 230 -16.96 -1.10 5.36
C ALA A 230 -18.32 -1.18 4.69
N ARG A 231 -18.81 -0.06 4.17
CA ARG A 231 -20.05 0.03 3.39
C ARG A 231 -19.95 1.12 2.35
N GLY A 232 -20.66 0.97 1.25
CA GLY A 232 -20.70 1.97 0.20
C GLY A 232 -21.05 1.39 -1.15
N THR A 233 -20.41 1.90 -2.19
CA THR A 233 -20.64 1.47 -3.56
C THR A 233 -19.34 1.08 -4.25
N VAL A 234 -19.42 0.05 -5.08
CA VAL A 234 -18.39 -0.35 -6.03
C VAL A 234 -18.99 -0.30 -7.42
N ARG A 235 -18.32 0.36 -8.36
CA ARG A 235 -18.68 0.34 -9.78
C ARG A 235 -17.78 -0.65 -10.52
N VAL A 236 -18.40 -1.49 -11.36
CA VAL A 236 -17.71 -2.39 -12.29
C VAL A 236 -18.40 -2.30 -13.64
N GLY A 237 -17.74 -1.72 -14.63
CA GLY A 237 -18.38 -1.37 -15.91
C GLY A 237 -19.53 -0.38 -15.73
N ALA A 238 -20.70 -0.75 -16.22
CA ALA A 238 -21.93 0.03 -16.08
C ALA A 238 -22.69 -0.24 -14.76
N GLU A 239 -22.31 -1.26 -14.01
CA GLU A 239 -22.99 -1.66 -12.77
C GLU A 239 -22.48 -0.87 -11.57
N SER A 240 -23.39 -0.37 -10.75
CA SER A 240 -23.12 0.21 -9.43
C SER A 240 -23.68 -0.72 -8.37
N LEU A 241 -22.79 -1.30 -7.56
CA LEU A 241 -23.09 -2.33 -6.58
C LEU A 241 -23.06 -1.72 -5.17
N ALA A 242 -24.18 -1.80 -4.46
CA ALA A 242 -24.19 -1.54 -3.02
C ALA A 242 -23.50 -2.71 -2.31
N VAL A 243 -22.50 -2.40 -1.48
CA VAL A 243 -21.65 -3.41 -0.83
C VAL A 243 -21.47 -3.12 0.64
N SER A 244 -21.21 -4.20 1.40
CA SER A 244 -20.74 -4.15 2.78
C SER A 244 -19.71 -5.25 3.02
N GLY A 245 -18.90 -5.10 4.06
CA GLY A 245 -17.90 -6.11 4.41
C GLY A 245 -16.91 -5.61 5.44
N LEU A 246 -15.71 -6.14 5.38
CA LEU A 246 -14.62 -5.78 6.29
C LEU A 246 -13.40 -5.28 5.49
N ALA A 247 -12.82 -4.22 5.99
CA ALA A 247 -11.56 -3.67 5.52
C ALA A 247 -10.48 -3.78 6.61
N TRP A 248 -9.26 -3.57 6.18
CA TRP A 248 -8.05 -3.48 6.98
C TRP A 248 -7.30 -2.21 6.59
N MET A 249 -6.61 -1.58 7.54
CA MET A 249 -5.73 -0.46 7.27
C MET A 249 -4.39 -0.66 7.97
N ASP A 250 -3.31 -0.49 7.21
CA ASP A 250 -1.96 -0.36 7.73
C ASP A 250 -1.43 1.05 7.51
N ARG A 251 -0.79 1.56 8.55
CA ARG A 251 -0.11 2.84 8.54
C ARG A 251 1.33 2.64 8.99
N GLU A 252 2.27 2.97 8.13
CA GLU A 252 3.68 2.74 8.41
C GLU A 252 4.53 3.90 7.87
N TRP A 253 5.55 4.31 8.62
CA TRP A 253 6.52 5.32 8.20
C TRP A 253 7.93 4.98 8.66
N SER A 254 8.90 5.29 7.82
CA SER A 254 10.27 4.84 7.97
C SER A 254 11.26 5.69 7.16
N THR A 255 12.53 5.59 7.52
CA THR A 255 13.67 6.01 6.68
C THR A 255 14.55 4.80 6.33
N SER A 256 14.11 3.60 6.69
CA SER A 256 14.84 2.37 6.46
C SER A 256 14.55 1.80 5.07
N ALA A 257 15.60 1.33 4.40
CA ALA A 257 15.46 0.52 3.21
C ALA A 257 15.40 -0.97 3.58
N LEU A 258 14.86 -1.80 2.68
CA LEU A 258 14.94 -3.25 2.79
C LEU A 258 16.43 -3.68 2.83
N GLY A 259 16.79 -4.52 3.78
CA GLY A 259 18.17 -5.02 3.95
C GLY A 259 18.73 -5.63 2.66
N ARG A 260 20.03 -5.50 2.43
CA ARG A 260 20.70 -5.99 1.19
C ARG A 260 20.51 -7.48 0.95
N ASP A 261 20.41 -8.26 2.04
CA ASP A 261 20.26 -9.72 2.00
C ASP A 261 18.81 -10.18 1.83
N LEU A 262 17.85 -9.23 1.81
CA LEU A 262 16.45 -9.52 1.64
C LEU A 262 16.06 -9.40 0.15
N ALA A 263 15.26 -10.36 -0.29
CA ALA A 263 14.68 -10.36 -1.64
C ALA A 263 13.33 -9.61 -1.70
N GLY A 264 12.58 -9.60 -0.59
CA GLY A 264 11.25 -9.02 -0.51
C GLY A 264 10.51 -9.51 0.73
N TRP A 265 9.19 -9.45 0.67
CA TRP A 265 8.34 -9.95 1.77
C TRP A 265 7.05 -10.56 1.26
N ASP A 266 6.48 -11.40 2.09
CA ASP A 266 5.11 -11.88 2.00
C ASP A 266 4.36 -11.32 3.21
N TRP A 267 3.28 -10.58 2.99
CA TRP A 267 2.44 -9.99 4.03
C TRP A 267 1.02 -10.53 3.92
N LEU A 268 0.43 -10.82 5.07
CA LEU A 268 -0.90 -11.37 5.19
C LEU A 268 -1.69 -10.63 6.28
N ALA A 269 -2.89 -10.17 5.95
CA ALA A 269 -3.89 -9.71 6.91
C ALA A 269 -5.13 -10.58 6.80
N LEU A 270 -5.47 -11.25 7.88
CA LEU A 270 -6.56 -12.22 7.92
C LEU A 270 -7.58 -11.83 9.00
N GLN A 271 -8.84 -11.92 8.68
CA GLN A 271 -9.97 -11.64 9.57
C GLN A 271 -10.81 -12.92 9.69
N LEU A 272 -10.75 -13.57 10.85
CA LEU A 272 -11.48 -14.80 11.11
C LEU A 272 -12.95 -14.49 11.49
N ASP A 273 -13.83 -15.42 11.17
CA ASP A 273 -15.27 -15.27 11.43
C ASP A 273 -15.61 -15.35 12.92
N ASP A 274 -14.69 -15.88 13.76
CA ASP A 274 -14.79 -15.87 15.22
C ASP A 274 -14.38 -14.53 15.88
N GLY A 275 -14.09 -13.52 15.06
CA GLY A 275 -13.74 -12.18 15.51
C GLY A 275 -12.26 -11.94 15.74
N ARG A 276 -11.38 -12.95 15.62
CA ARG A 276 -9.94 -12.75 15.69
C ARG A 276 -9.40 -12.18 14.39
N ASP A 277 -8.30 -11.42 14.50
CA ASP A 277 -7.56 -10.92 13.35
C ASP A 277 -6.09 -11.31 13.48
N LEU A 278 -5.43 -11.48 12.35
CA LEU A 278 -4.04 -11.91 12.29
C LEU A 278 -3.32 -11.11 11.20
N MET A 279 -2.23 -10.46 11.57
CA MET A 279 -1.25 -9.95 10.62
C MET A 279 0.04 -10.76 10.74
N VAL A 280 0.61 -11.15 9.63
CA VAL A 280 1.93 -11.78 9.56
C VAL A 280 2.67 -11.20 8.37
N TYR A 281 3.93 -10.84 8.55
CA TYR A 281 4.84 -10.65 7.43
C TYR A 281 6.06 -11.54 7.57
N GLN A 282 6.47 -12.13 6.45
CA GLN A 282 7.69 -12.91 6.30
C GLN A 282 8.67 -12.16 5.40
N LEU A 283 9.76 -11.66 5.97
CA LEU A 283 10.86 -11.12 5.19
C LEU A 283 11.61 -12.29 4.55
N ARG A 284 11.74 -12.27 3.22
CA ARG A 284 12.41 -13.33 2.46
C ARG A 284 13.85 -12.96 2.17
N ARG A 285 14.76 -13.82 2.59
CA ARG A 285 16.18 -13.72 2.26
C ARG A 285 16.43 -14.16 0.82
N ARG A 286 17.54 -13.71 0.24
CA ARG A 286 17.94 -14.10 -1.13
C ARG A 286 18.25 -15.60 -1.28
N ASP A 287 18.59 -16.26 -0.18
CA ASP A 287 18.76 -17.72 -0.11
C ASP A 287 17.43 -18.49 -0.01
N GLY A 288 16.30 -17.79 0.00
CA GLY A 288 14.96 -18.35 0.12
C GLY A 288 14.48 -18.59 1.54
N ALA A 289 15.32 -18.41 2.55
CA ALA A 289 14.93 -18.58 3.94
C ALA A 289 14.11 -17.38 4.46
N ALA A 290 13.28 -17.62 5.47
CA ALA A 290 12.66 -16.55 6.24
C ALA A 290 13.70 -15.85 7.11
N ASP A 291 13.66 -14.51 7.13
CA ASP A 291 14.50 -13.73 8.03
C ASP A 291 13.93 -13.71 9.45
N ARG A 292 14.80 -13.68 10.45
CA ARG A 292 14.43 -13.66 11.87
C ARG A 292 13.65 -12.41 12.31
N HIS A 293 13.68 -11.34 11.52
CA HIS A 293 12.89 -10.13 11.77
C HIS A 293 11.47 -10.20 11.14
N SER A 294 11.10 -11.36 10.59
CA SER A 294 9.70 -11.66 10.29
C SER A 294 8.89 -11.63 11.57
N ALA A 295 7.67 -11.10 11.52
CA ALA A 295 6.88 -10.91 12.72
C ALA A 295 5.37 -10.87 12.39
N GLY A 296 4.55 -10.80 13.42
CA GLY A 296 3.12 -10.66 13.28
C GLY A 296 2.43 -10.24 14.56
N ALA A 297 1.10 -10.20 14.51
CA ALA A 297 0.23 -9.94 15.64
C ALA A 297 -1.05 -10.76 15.52
N LEU A 298 -1.42 -11.47 16.56
CA LEU A 298 -2.73 -12.08 16.73
C LEU A 298 -3.58 -11.20 17.63
N VAL A 299 -4.72 -10.77 17.12
CA VAL A 299 -5.65 -9.86 17.79
C VAL A 299 -6.92 -10.64 18.15
N ALA A 300 -7.19 -10.74 19.41
CA ALA A 300 -8.41 -11.40 19.91
C ALA A 300 -9.69 -10.63 19.53
N SER A 301 -10.84 -11.24 19.72
CA SER A 301 -12.13 -10.61 19.41
C SER A 301 -12.41 -9.36 20.24
N ASP A 302 -11.85 -9.27 21.45
CA ASP A 302 -11.91 -8.09 22.33
C ASP A 302 -10.87 -7.00 22.02
N GLY A 303 -10.00 -7.22 21.02
CA GLY A 303 -8.92 -6.31 20.65
C GLY A 303 -7.60 -6.53 21.38
N THR A 304 -7.53 -7.44 22.35
CA THR A 304 -6.26 -7.82 23.00
C THR A 304 -5.28 -8.37 21.97
N THR A 305 -4.06 -7.85 21.97
CA THR A 305 -3.04 -8.17 20.97
C THR A 305 -1.90 -8.99 21.59
N ARG A 306 -1.54 -10.09 20.91
CA ARG A 306 -0.34 -10.88 21.16
C ARG A 306 0.62 -10.70 19.99
N ALA A 307 1.81 -10.19 20.25
CA ALA A 307 2.90 -10.15 19.27
C ALA A 307 3.36 -11.60 18.93
N LEU A 308 3.73 -11.81 17.68
CA LEU A 308 4.26 -13.06 17.15
C LEU A 308 5.67 -12.82 16.60
N ALA A 309 6.62 -13.61 17.07
CA ALA A 309 7.97 -13.64 16.52
C ALA A 309 8.05 -14.61 15.32
N ALA A 310 9.15 -14.58 14.61
CA ALA A 310 9.36 -15.45 13.44
C ALA A 310 9.19 -16.94 13.77
N GLU A 311 9.65 -17.36 14.94
CA GLU A 311 9.57 -18.75 15.43
C GLU A 311 8.16 -19.18 15.85
N ASP A 312 7.25 -18.25 16.12
CA ASP A 312 5.87 -18.55 16.47
C ASP A 312 5.03 -18.96 15.26
N VAL A 313 5.48 -18.64 14.04
CA VAL A 313 4.71 -18.75 12.81
C VAL A 313 5.41 -19.61 11.79
N THR A 314 4.69 -20.57 11.23
CA THR A 314 5.13 -21.29 10.03
C THR A 314 4.20 -20.93 8.87
N LEU A 315 4.77 -20.38 7.81
CA LEU A 315 4.08 -20.08 6.56
C LEU A 315 4.68 -20.96 5.45
N GLU A 316 3.88 -21.90 4.95
CA GLU A 316 4.25 -22.85 3.91
C GLU A 316 3.47 -22.59 2.63
N ALA A 317 4.15 -22.43 1.51
CA ALA A 317 3.50 -22.39 0.20
C ALA A 317 3.10 -23.81 -0.23
N LEU A 318 1.81 -24.04 -0.40
CA LEU A 318 1.25 -25.34 -0.80
C LEU A 318 1.11 -25.46 -2.33
N ASP A 319 1.00 -24.34 -3.02
CA ASP A 319 0.82 -24.29 -4.46
C ASP A 319 1.42 -23.00 -5.03
N HIS A 320 1.56 -22.96 -6.37
CA HIS A 320 2.13 -21.81 -7.06
C HIS A 320 1.33 -21.51 -8.34
N TRP A 321 1.32 -20.26 -8.71
CA TRP A 321 0.77 -19.75 -9.97
C TRP A 321 1.85 -18.98 -10.72
N THR A 322 1.95 -19.22 -12.04
CA THR A 322 2.86 -18.47 -12.89
C THR A 322 2.07 -17.45 -13.69
N SER A 323 2.41 -16.19 -13.53
CA SER A 323 1.78 -15.11 -14.28
C SER A 323 1.96 -15.29 -15.77
N PRO A 324 0.90 -15.27 -16.57
CA PRO A 324 1.03 -15.31 -18.04
C PRO A 324 1.64 -14.02 -18.60
N ARG A 325 1.57 -12.90 -17.84
CA ARG A 325 2.06 -11.58 -18.24
C ARG A 325 3.55 -11.40 -17.93
N SER A 326 3.95 -11.59 -16.68
CA SER A 326 5.33 -11.38 -16.21
C SER A 326 6.20 -12.63 -16.25
N ARG A 327 5.60 -13.81 -16.35
CA ARG A 327 6.25 -15.14 -16.24
C ARG A 327 6.81 -15.42 -14.85
N ILE A 328 6.50 -14.59 -13.85
CA ILE A 328 6.90 -14.77 -12.46
C ILE A 328 6.04 -15.85 -11.82
N ARG A 329 6.69 -16.68 -11.02
CA ARG A 329 6.05 -17.74 -10.25
C ARG A 329 5.82 -17.25 -8.83
N TYR A 330 4.55 -17.08 -8.45
CA TYR A 330 4.12 -16.68 -7.11
C TYR A 330 3.57 -17.87 -6.32
N PRO A 331 3.73 -17.92 -4.98
CA PRO A 331 2.88 -18.78 -4.16
C PRO A 331 1.40 -18.45 -4.40
N SER A 332 0.55 -19.47 -4.42
CA SER A 332 -0.89 -19.29 -4.71
C SER A 332 -1.82 -20.03 -3.75
N ARG A 333 -1.29 -20.71 -2.77
CA ARG A 333 -1.99 -21.29 -1.64
C ARG A 333 -1.02 -21.51 -0.50
N TRP A 334 -1.43 -21.19 0.72
CA TRP A 334 -0.54 -21.25 1.88
C TRP A 334 -1.18 -22.05 3.01
N ARG A 335 -0.31 -22.67 3.82
CA ARG A 335 -0.64 -23.14 5.16
C ARG A 335 0.07 -22.24 6.16
N LEU A 336 -0.71 -21.62 7.04
CA LEU A 336 -0.21 -20.85 8.16
C LEU A 336 -0.51 -21.63 9.45
N THR A 337 0.54 -21.84 10.27
CA THR A 337 0.41 -22.54 11.54
C THR A 337 1.00 -21.68 12.65
N ILE A 338 0.26 -21.53 13.74
CA ILE A 338 0.69 -20.86 14.98
C ILE A 338 0.40 -21.81 16.13
N PRO A 339 1.38 -22.69 16.51
CA PRO A 339 1.15 -23.74 17.51
C PRO A 339 0.68 -23.19 18.86
N GLY A 340 1.30 -22.10 19.34
CA GLY A 340 0.95 -21.44 20.60
C GLY A 340 -0.42 -20.77 20.63
N ALA A 341 -1.16 -20.75 19.51
CA ALA A 341 -2.55 -20.28 19.41
C ALA A 341 -3.48 -21.39 18.88
N GLU A 342 -2.93 -22.61 18.72
CA GLU A 342 -3.64 -23.78 18.14
C GLU A 342 -4.33 -23.44 16.79
N LEU A 343 -3.69 -22.58 15.99
CA LEU A 343 -4.19 -22.16 14.67
C LEU A 343 -3.50 -22.95 13.57
N ARG A 344 -4.29 -23.52 12.68
CA ARG A 344 -3.83 -24.11 11.41
C ARG A 344 -4.79 -23.70 10.31
N LEU A 345 -4.34 -22.78 9.46
CA LEU A 345 -5.16 -22.12 8.44
C LEU A 345 -4.62 -22.43 7.05
N GLU A 346 -5.51 -22.73 6.11
CA GLU A 346 -5.22 -22.72 4.68
C GLU A 346 -5.79 -21.44 4.06
N ILE A 347 -4.96 -20.76 3.28
CA ILE A 347 -5.25 -19.47 2.67
C ILE A 347 -5.24 -19.69 1.16
N THR A 348 -6.32 -19.29 0.50
CA THR A 348 -6.50 -19.50 -0.94
C THR A 348 -6.94 -18.20 -1.61
N PRO A 349 -6.28 -17.76 -2.69
CA PRO A 349 -6.69 -16.59 -3.46
C PRO A 349 -8.11 -16.70 -3.99
N ARG A 350 -8.83 -15.58 -4.02
CA ARG A 350 -10.14 -15.50 -4.69
C ARG A 350 -9.99 -15.61 -6.22
N LEU A 351 -8.91 -15.07 -6.75
CA LEU A 351 -8.43 -15.27 -8.12
C LEU A 351 -6.93 -15.55 -8.07
N ALA A 352 -6.41 -16.36 -8.99
CA ALA A 352 -4.96 -16.58 -9.06
C ALA A 352 -4.24 -15.35 -9.65
N ASP A 353 -4.81 -14.73 -10.70
CA ASP A 353 -4.25 -13.51 -11.31
C ASP A 353 -4.75 -12.27 -10.57
N GLN A 354 -3.98 -11.86 -9.57
CA GLN A 354 -4.10 -10.59 -8.87
C GLN A 354 -2.74 -9.87 -8.86
N GLU A 355 -1.98 -10.02 -9.95
CA GLU A 355 -0.69 -9.36 -10.13
C GLU A 355 -0.87 -7.92 -10.58
N LEU A 356 -0.32 -6.96 -9.80
CA LEU A 356 -0.19 -5.57 -10.20
C LEU A 356 1.04 -5.37 -11.08
N ILE A 357 0.86 -4.75 -12.24
CA ILE A 357 1.93 -4.31 -13.13
C ILE A 357 1.63 -2.84 -13.47
N VAL A 358 1.95 -1.95 -12.53
CA VAL A 358 1.53 -0.54 -12.55
C VAL A 358 2.69 0.40 -12.17
N GLY A 359 3.82 0.28 -12.87
CA GLY A 359 5.06 1.00 -12.51
C GLY A 359 5.89 0.27 -11.46
N MET A 360 5.28 -0.31 -10.44
CA MET A 360 5.85 -1.34 -9.58
C MET A 360 5.16 -2.67 -9.87
N ARG A 361 5.85 -3.79 -9.59
CA ARG A 361 5.31 -5.13 -9.83
C ARG A 361 5.31 -5.94 -8.54
N TYR A 362 4.14 -6.43 -8.15
CA TYR A 362 3.93 -7.32 -7.02
C TYR A 362 2.58 -8.03 -7.17
N TRP A 363 2.35 -9.07 -6.39
CA TRP A 363 1.05 -9.73 -6.33
C TRP A 363 0.30 -9.22 -5.10
N GLU A 364 -0.98 -8.87 -5.28
CA GLU A 364 -1.79 -8.24 -4.24
C GLU A 364 -3.22 -8.73 -4.36
N GLY A 365 -3.70 -9.53 -3.40
CA GLY A 365 -4.95 -10.20 -3.66
C GLY A 365 -5.82 -10.56 -2.46
N ALA A 366 -7.14 -10.50 -2.72
CA ALA A 366 -8.16 -10.98 -1.83
C ALA A 366 -8.09 -12.51 -1.70
N VAL A 367 -8.18 -13.00 -0.45
CA VAL A 367 -8.09 -14.43 -0.12
C VAL A 367 -9.26 -14.87 0.75
N ARG A 368 -9.54 -16.18 0.74
CA ARG A 368 -10.37 -16.87 1.72
C ARG A 368 -9.49 -17.70 2.65
N VAL A 369 -9.97 -17.89 3.86
CA VAL A 369 -9.30 -18.65 4.91
C VAL A 369 -10.20 -19.77 5.36
N GLN A 370 -9.64 -20.97 5.53
CA GLN A 370 -10.30 -22.13 6.11
C GLN A 370 -9.30 -22.91 6.95
N GLY A 371 -9.75 -23.60 7.99
CA GLY A 371 -8.85 -24.40 8.81
C GLY A 371 -9.42 -24.75 10.17
N SER A 372 -8.56 -24.73 11.18
CA SER A 372 -8.94 -25.03 12.55
C SER A 372 -8.31 -24.08 13.55
N ALA A 373 -9.01 -23.89 14.66
CA ALA A 373 -8.62 -23.09 15.81
C ALA A 373 -9.04 -23.80 17.10
N GLY A 374 -8.08 -24.22 17.92
CA GLY A 374 -8.36 -25.02 19.11
C GLY A 374 -9.15 -26.30 18.80
N GLY A 375 -8.79 -26.97 17.70
CA GLY A 375 -9.47 -28.18 17.23
C GLY A 375 -10.86 -27.96 16.61
N ARG A 376 -11.40 -26.74 16.58
CA ARG A 376 -12.70 -26.41 15.97
C ARG A 376 -12.53 -25.82 14.57
N PRO A 377 -13.48 -26.01 13.65
CA PRO A 377 -13.44 -25.37 12.34
C PRO A 377 -13.29 -23.84 12.46
N ALA A 378 -12.45 -23.27 11.64
CA ALA A 378 -12.25 -21.84 11.51
C ALA A 378 -12.34 -21.44 10.04
N SER A 379 -12.95 -20.27 9.78
CA SER A 379 -13.05 -19.66 8.46
C SER A 379 -12.82 -18.17 8.55
N GLY A 380 -12.63 -17.54 7.39
CA GLY A 380 -12.39 -16.09 7.32
C GLY A 380 -12.04 -15.62 5.92
N ARG A 381 -11.60 -14.39 5.88
CA ARG A 381 -11.18 -13.68 4.67
C ARG A 381 -9.91 -12.90 4.96
N GLY A 382 -9.26 -12.39 3.93
CA GLY A 382 -8.07 -11.57 4.14
C GLY A 382 -7.52 -11.03 2.84
N TYR A 383 -6.33 -10.50 2.95
CA TYR A 383 -5.54 -9.99 1.85
C TYR A 383 -4.09 -10.47 1.98
N VAL A 384 -3.43 -10.70 0.86
CA VAL A 384 -2.03 -11.13 0.80
C VAL A 384 -1.29 -10.26 -0.19
N GLU A 385 -0.11 -9.79 0.20
CA GLU A 385 0.83 -9.05 -0.63
C GLU A 385 2.14 -9.83 -0.76
N LEU A 386 2.65 -9.97 -1.99
CA LEU A 386 3.89 -10.68 -2.32
C LEU A 386 4.81 -9.75 -3.11
N VAL A 387 5.89 -9.31 -2.49
CA VAL A 387 6.82 -8.33 -3.05
C VAL A 387 8.19 -8.96 -3.31
N GLY A 388 8.88 -8.53 -4.37
CA GLY A 388 10.25 -8.95 -4.69
C GLY A 388 10.35 -10.35 -5.32
N TYR A 389 9.31 -10.82 -5.96
CA TYR A 389 9.36 -12.03 -6.78
C TYR A 389 9.84 -11.70 -8.20
N GLY A 390 10.80 -12.46 -8.72
CA GLY A 390 11.36 -12.30 -10.07
C GLY A 390 12.33 -11.12 -10.20
N GLU A 391 12.94 -10.68 -9.09
CA GLU A 391 14.02 -9.69 -9.05
C GLU A 391 15.38 -10.36 -8.88
#